data_88ebc5a7298d2c0958c2608a13540643
#
_entry.id   88ebc5a7298d2c0958c2608a13540643
#
_cell.length_a   1.000
_cell.length_b   1.000
_cell.length_c   1.000
_cell.angle_alpha   90.00
_cell.angle_beta   90.00
_cell.angle_gamma   90.00
#
_symmetry.space_group_name_H-M   'P 1'
#
loop_
_entity.id
_entity.type
_entity.pdbx_description
1 polymer ?
#
loop_
_entity_poly.entity_id
_entity_poly.type
_entity_poly.pdbx_seq_one_letter_code
_entity_poly.pdbx_strand_id
1 'polypeptide(L)'
;MKRNIARTLALMLVLCTLLSQTALAATTYYVDVTITGPDADGVERTLSASSSRYGTMDTPLASELASVVDSKYGELETVFAGTGLRTIVDTGAEAFRQGESAWNAYVEKYYDSVDSAFKDTLKSLSSTFANLTVDHVNRVTYRDNGRLYTVTVTLKGYTTGSSSSGNTPVAPDGHKIVMEPVPNNTLRADKNTLPKGETAVIRDSAASNGYVLSDLAVKDVSGNDIPVRKQSDGVYAFTMPESSVSVRAMMVADPDMTGISKQLNTDQNTSYMQGMADGRFYPASSVTRGQVAQIFYRLLKEQKVSSKSTFTDVPDTLWCAEAVNALASLGIVEGVGNGKFAPNQSITRAEFVTICARFTQVSASGETFTDVPASHWAFDAISTAASFGWVNGVGNGQFAPNQHITRAQAAVLLNRLLGRCMAGQSYENARQYPDVPQTHWAWKNICEASDGVALR
;
A
#
# COMPACT_ATOMS: atom_id res chain seq x y z
N MET A 1 -3.85 -18.04 20.07
CA MET A 1 -2.44 -17.64 20.21
C MET A 1 -1.46 -18.82 20.00
N LYS A 2 -1.50 -19.91 20.77
CA LYS A 2 -0.58 -21.06 20.59
C LYS A 2 -0.72 -21.82 19.25
N ARG A 3 -1.84 -21.75 18.59
CA ARG A 3 -2.15 -22.43 17.32
C ARG A 3 -1.53 -21.72 16.09
N ASN A 4 -1.33 -20.42 16.20
CA ASN A 4 -0.76 -19.62 15.11
C ASN A 4 0.76 -19.76 15.05
N ILE A 5 1.46 -19.71 16.19
CA ILE A 5 2.92 -19.84 16.27
C ILE A 5 3.42 -21.14 15.63
N ALA A 6 2.63 -22.22 15.74
CA ALA A 6 3.00 -23.51 15.21
C ALA A 6 2.85 -23.65 13.67
N ARG A 7 1.92 -22.92 13.07
CA ARG A 7 1.73 -22.90 11.61
C ARG A 7 2.84 -22.14 10.90
N THR A 8 3.34 -21.12 11.58
CA THR A 8 4.36 -20.23 11.11
C THR A 8 5.74 -20.86 11.00
N LEU A 9 6.06 -21.75 11.90
CA LEU A 9 7.39 -22.36 12.03
C LEU A 9 7.80 -23.30 10.88
N ALA A 10 6.87 -23.82 10.14
CA ALA A 10 7.14 -24.79 9.09
C ALA A 10 7.65 -24.21 7.77
N LEU A 11 7.20 -23.01 7.42
CA LEU A 11 7.70 -22.31 6.23
C LEU A 11 9.09 -21.71 6.47
N MET A 12 9.45 -21.63 7.73
CA MET A 12 10.61 -20.92 8.22
C MET A 12 11.94 -21.51 7.96
N LEU A 13 11.99 -22.74 7.64
CA LEU A 13 13.23 -23.46 7.81
C LEU A 13 13.97 -23.65 6.52
N VAL A 14 14.29 -22.55 6.00
CA VAL A 14 15.15 -22.44 4.84
C VAL A 14 16.29 -21.51 5.17
N LEU A 15 17.23 -21.93 6.04
CA LEU A 15 18.39 -21.05 6.19
C LEU A 15 19.52 -21.58 7.03
N CYS A 16 20.64 -21.48 6.52
CA CYS A 16 21.90 -20.93 7.02
C CYS A 16 23.14 -21.64 6.55
N THR A 17 24.16 -20.92 6.22
CA THR A 17 25.58 -21.19 6.49
C THR A 17 26.41 -19.96 6.11
N LEU A 18 27.39 -19.68 6.73
CA LEU A 18 28.65 -19.89 7.38
C LEU A 18 29.68 -18.85 6.99
N LEU A 19 30.31 -18.27 8.03
CA LEU A 19 31.67 -17.74 8.12
C LEU A 19 32.00 -16.39 7.48
N SER A 20 32.31 -15.44 8.28
CA SER A 20 33.50 -15.20 9.09
C SER A 20 33.27 -14.02 10.03
N GLN A 21 33.68 -14.16 11.26
CA GLN A 21 33.66 -13.12 12.29
C GLN A 21 34.62 -12.01 11.92
N THR A 22 34.09 -10.83 11.66
CA THR A 22 34.73 -9.57 11.98
C THR A 22 33.78 -8.81 12.85
N ALA A 23 34.21 -8.46 14.05
CA ALA A 23 33.39 -7.68 14.98
C ALA A 23 32.96 -6.37 14.35
N LEU A 24 31.68 -6.26 14.00
CA LEU A 24 31.04 -5.02 13.59
C LEU A 24 30.16 -4.52 14.74
N ALA A 25 30.42 -3.27 15.11
CA ALA A 25 29.67 -2.53 16.10
C ALA A 25 28.19 -2.44 15.77
N ALA A 26 27.32 -2.63 16.79
CA ALA A 26 25.89 -2.32 16.87
C ALA A 26 25.11 -2.30 15.54
N THR A 27 25.21 -3.34 14.75
CA THR A 27 24.39 -3.54 13.57
C THR A 27 23.12 -4.27 13.98
N THR A 28 21.98 -3.74 13.64
CA THR A 28 20.70 -4.43 13.76
C THR A 28 20.36 -5.10 12.43
N TYR A 29 19.67 -6.22 12.46
CA TYR A 29 19.41 -7.06 11.31
C TYR A 29 17.92 -7.37 11.19
N TYR A 30 17.46 -7.62 9.96
CA TYR A 30 16.13 -8.14 9.68
C TYR A 30 16.22 -9.17 8.55
N VAL A 31 15.22 -9.99 8.40
CA VAL A 31 15.17 -11.01 7.34
C VAL A 31 14.06 -10.74 6.35
N ASP A 32 14.39 -10.89 5.07
CA ASP A 32 13.45 -10.91 3.96
C ASP A 32 13.22 -12.36 3.52
N VAL A 33 11.96 -12.75 3.36
CA VAL A 33 11.55 -14.08 2.89
C VAL A 33 10.72 -13.92 1.64
N THR A 34 11.06 -14.69 0.60
CA THR A 34 10.25 -14.75 -0.63
C THR A 34 9.96 -16.21 -0.98
N ILE A 35 8.71 -16.50 -1.31
CA ILE A 35 8.26 -17.79 -1.78
C ILE A 35 7.81 -17.64 -3.23
N THR A 36 8.36 -18.43 -4.14
CA THR A 36 7.99 -18.43 -5.55
C THR A 36 7.65 -19.86 -5.99
N GLY A 37 6.58 -20.02 -6.75
CA GLY A 37 6.17 -21.30 -7.31
C GLY A 37 4.78 -21.24 -7.92
N PRO A 38 4.36 -22.34 -8.59
CA PRO A 38 3.08 -22.39 -9.27
C PRO A 38 1.89 -22.50 -8.30
N ASP A 39 0.83 -21.77 -8.57
CA ASP A 39 -0.47 -21.93 -7.91
C ASP A 39 -1.20 -23.21 -8.38
N ALA A 40 -2.46 -23.37 -8.00
CA ALA A 40 -3.26 -24.55 -8.37
C ALA A 40 -3.42 -24.71 -9.90
N ASP A 41 -3.45 -23.59 -10.61
CA ASP A 41 -3.63 -23.53 -12.07
C ASP A 41 -2.28 -23.62 -12.83
N GLY A 42 -1.16 -23.74 -12.10
CA GLY A 42 0.19 -23.82 -12.67
C GLY A 42 0.81 -22.47 -13.00
N VAL A 43 0.20 -21.36 -12.57
CA VAL A 43 0.72 -20.01 -12.79
C VAL A 43 1.74 -19.67 -11.71
N GLU A 44 2.93 -19.23 -12.12
CA GLU A 44 3.99 -18.83 -11.20
C GLU A 44 3.56 -17.63 -10.35
N ARG A 45 3.65 -17.77 -9.05
CA ARG A 45 3.32 -16.73 -8.06
C ARG A 45 4.51 -16.45 -7.16
N THR A 46 4.57 -15.24 -6.65
CA THR A 46 5.58 -14.82 -5.69
C THR A 46 4.93 -14.13 -4.51
N LEU A 47 5.31 -14.53 -3.30
CA LEU A 47 4.90 -13.93 -2.03
C LEU A 47 6.14 -13.51 -1.27
N SER A 48 6.22 -12.24 -0.83
CA SER A 48 7.36 -11.70 -0.10
C SER A 48 6.94 -11.05 1.21
N ALA A 49 7.76 -11.19 2.23
CA ALA A 49 7.60 -10.53 3.52
C ALA A 49 8.93 -10.27 4.20
N SER A 50 8.96 -9.27 5.08
CA SER A 50 10.12 -8.93 5.91
C SER A 50 9.78 -9.04 7.39
N SER A 51 10.78 -9.30 8.24
CA SER A 51 10.57 -9.28 9.69
C SER A 51 10.20 -7.87 10.16
N SER A 52 9.23 -7.78 11.06
CA SER A 52 8.71 -6.51 11.58
C SER A 52 9.63 -5.87 12.64
N ARG A 53 10.61 -6.60 13.13
CA ARG A 53 11.54 -6.18 14.18
C ARG A 53 12.97 -6.32 13.69
N TYR A 54 13.82 -5.41 14.15
CA TYR A 54 15.26 -5.50 13.98
C TYR A 54 15.83 -6.26 15.17
N GLY A 55 16.71 -7.23 14.91
CA GLY A 55 17.42 -8.02 15.91
C GLY A 55 18.92 -7.79 15.87
N THR A 56 19.62 -8.36 16.86
CA THR A 56 21.08 -8.51 16.87
C THR A 56 21.48 -9.86 16.29
N MET A 57 22.79 -10.10 16.14
CA MET A 57 23.29 -11.41 15.67
C MET A 57 22.84 -12.59 16.57
N ASP A 58 22.57 -12.32 17.85
CA ASP A 58 22.08 -13.34 18.80
C ASP A 58 20.55 -13.55 18.73
N THR A 59 19.85 -12.81 17.87
CA THR A 59 18.40 -12.95 17.72
C THR A 59 18.08 -14.34 17.19
N PRO A 60 17.18 -15.10 17.86
CA PRO A 60 16.78 -16.43 17.40
C PRO A 60 16.11 -16.33 16.03
N LEU A 61 16.72 -16.95 15.02
CA LEU A 61 16.25 -16.92 13.64
C LEU A 61 14.82 -17.48 13.53
N ALA A 62 14.56 -18.55 14.23
CA ALA A 62 13.27 -19.23 14.21
C ALA A 62 12.10 -18.35 14.62
N SER A 63 12.24 -17.52 15.66
CA SER A 63 11.17 -16.63 16.15
C SER A 63 10.86 -15.48 15.19
N GLU A 64 11.87 -14.93 14.53
CA GLU A 64 11.69 -13.83 13.57
C GLU A 64 11.08 -14.31 12.26
N LEU A 65 11.54 -15.44 11.77
CA LEU A 65 10.91 -16.09 10.62
C LEU A 65 9.44 -16.44 10.95
N ALA A 66 9.13 -16.87 12.22
CA ALA A 66 7.76 -17.08 12.69
C ALA A 66 6.89 -15.89 12.46
N SER A 67 7.36 -14.76 12.88
CA SER A 67 6.64 -13.51 12.76
C SER A 67 6.38 -13.13 11.29
N VAL A 68 7.37 -13.35 10.42
CA VAL A 68 7.25 -13.07 8.98
C VAL A 68 6.16 -13.91 8.33
N VAL A 69 6.18 -15.22 8.57
CA VAL A 69 5.19 -16.13 7.94
C VAL A 69 3.80 -15.94 8.54
N ASP A 70 3.66 -15.71 9.86
CA ASP A 70 2.36 -15.37 10.47
C ASP A 70 1.74 -14.13 9.82
N SER A 71 2.54 -13.12 9.52
CA SER A 71 2.07 -11.90 8.87
C SER A 71 1.49 -12.15 7.48
N LYS A 72 1.90 -13.22 6.81
CA LYS A 72 1.54 -13.56 5.42
C LYS A 72 0.75 -14.87 5.27
N TYR A 73 0.39 -15.51 6.37
CA TYR A 73 -0.26 -16.82 6.32
C TYR A 73 -1.58 -16.82 5.55
N GLY A 74 -2.41 -15.80 5.74
CA GLY A 74 -3.67 -15.66 5.00
C GLY A 74 -3.47 -15.43 3.50
N GLU A 75 -2.46 -14.64 3.12
CA GLU A 75 -2.10 -14.44 1.72
C GLU A 75 -1.56 -15.74 1.09
N LEU A 76 -0.75 -16.48 1.84
CA LEU A 76 -0.22 -17.77 1.40
C LEU A 76 -1.35 -18.78 1.14
N GLU A 77 -2.36 -18.83 2.03
CA GLU A 77 -3.57 -19.66 1.81
C GLU A 77 -4.34 -19.26 0.55
N THR A 78 -4.34 -17.97 0.21
CA THR A 78 -5.06 -17.47 -0.96
C THR A 78 -4.26 -17.69 -2.24
N VAL A 79 -2.99 -17.27 -2.25
CA VAL A 79 -2.11 -17.31 -3.44
C VAL A 79 -1.83 -18.73 -3.88
N PHE A 80 -1.65 -19.65 -2.94
CA PHE A 80 -1.34 -21.06 -3.19
C PHE A 80 -2.50 -22.01 -2.81
N ALA A 81 -3.73 -21.51 -2.85
CA ALA A 81 -4.92 -22.33 -2.60
C ALA A 81 -4.94 -23.56 -3.52
N GLY A 82 -5.36 -24.70 -2.98
CA GLY A 82 -5.43 -25.96 -3.74
C GLY A 82 -4.07 -26.61 -4.03
N THR A 83 -2.96 -26.06 -3.55
CA THR A 83 -1.65 -26.71 -3.59
C THR A 83 -1.35 -27.44 -2.27
N GLY A 84 -0.40 -28.38 -2.30
CA GLY A 84 0.07 -29.07 -1.09
C GLY A 84 0.96 -28.22 -0.17
N LEU A 85 1.26 -26.98 -0.57
CA LEU A 85 2.14 -26.08 0.17
C LEU A 85 1.66 -25.87 1.62
N ARG A 86 0.36 -25.71 1.81
CA ARG A 86 -0.25 -25.59 3.14
C ARG A 86 0.04 -26.81 4.02
N THR A 87 -0.13 -28.02 3.46
CA THR A 87 0.12 -29.27 4.19
C THR A 87 1.59 -29.38 4.61
N ILE A 88 2.50 -28.95 3.76
CA ILE A 88 3.94 -28.93 4.05
C ILE A 88 4.21 -27.97 5.20
N VAL A 89 3.64 -26.76 5.16
CA VAL A 89 3.74 -25.74 6.21
C VAL A 89 3.19 -26.25 7.54
N ASP A 90 1.99 -26.81 7.56
CA ASP A 90 1.35 -27.32 8.78
C ASP A 90 2.11 -28.53 9.37
N THR A 91 2.63 -29.42 8.50
CA THR A 91 3.44 -30.58 8.93
C THR A 91 4.77 -30.17 9.54
N GLY A 92 5.43 -29.18 8.97
CA GLY A 92 6.67 -28.67 9.54
C GLY A 92 6.44 -27.94 10.86
N ALA A 93 5.33 -27.22 11.01
CA ALA A 93 4.97 -26.60 12.28
C ALA A 93 4.77 -27.63 13.40
N GLU A 94 4.20 -28.78 13.07
CA GLU A 94 4.05 -29.89 14.02
C GLU A 94 5.40 -30.53 14.35
N ALA A 95 6.22 -30.77 13.36
CA ALA A 95 7.55 -31.34 13.53
C ALA A 95 8.44 -30.44 14.43
N PHE A 96 8.36 -29.13 14.24
CA PHE A 96 9.07 -28.19 15.09
C PHE A 96 8.62 -28.24 16.56
N ARG A 97 7.30 -28.36 16.81
CA ARG A 97 6.76 -28.50 18.19
C ARG A 97 7.22 -29.77 18.87
N GLN A 98 7.47 -30.82 18.11
CA GLN A 98 7.96 -32.11 18.61
C GLN A 98 9.46 -32.11 18.88
N GLY A 99 10.17 -31.06 18.49
CA GLY A 99 11.58 -30.86 18.77
C GLY A 99 12.52 -31.26 17.64
N GLU A 100 13.82 -31.12 17.90
CA GLU A 100 14.89 -31.16 16.90
C GLU A 100 14.93 -32.46 16.09
N SER A 101 14.62 -33.60 16.67
CA SER A 101 14.64 -34.90 15.99
C SER A 101 13.51 -35.02 14.94
N ALA A 102 12.29 -34.63 15.31
CA ALA A 102 11.14 -34.64 14.39
C ALA A 102 11.34 -33.61 13.29
N TRP A 103 11.89 -32.46 13.66
CA TRP A 103 12.24 -31.41 12.75
C TRP A 103 13.28 -31.86 11.70
N ASN A 104 14.37 -32.52 12.11
CA ASN A 104 15.37 -33.05 11.20
C ASN A 104 14.78 -34.07 10.21
N ALA A 105 13.88 -34.93 10.68
CA ALA A 105 13.17 -35.88 9.82
C ALA A 105 12.27 -35.17 8.78
N TYR A 106 11.64 -34.09 9.18
CA TYR A 106 10.85 -33.25 8.27
C TYR A 106 11.72 -32.59 7.20
N VAL A 107 12.85 -31.96 7.56
CA VAL A 107 13.80 -31.36 6.63
C VAL A 107 14.31 -32.39 5.62
N GLU A 108 14.71 -33.58 6.07
CA GLU A 108 15.15 -34.64 5.17
C GLU A 108 14.09 -35.11 4.19
N LYS A 109 12.82 -35.09 4.59
CA LYS A 109 11.72 -35.60 3.77
C LYS A 109 11.28 -34.65 2.67
N TYR A 110 11.23 -33.35 2.96
CA TYR A 110 10.54 -32.36 2.09
C TYR A 110 11.47 -31.48 1.29
N TYR A 111 12.77 -31.43 1.59
CA TYR A 111 13.69 -30.57 0.86
C TYR A 111 14.40 -31.32 -0.27
N ASP A 112 14.20 -30.84 -1.50
CA ASP A 112 14.62 -31.50 -2.73
C ASP A 112 16.08 -31.16 -3.10
N SER A 113 16.49 -29.93 -2.88
CA SER A 113 17.86 -29.47 -3.16
C SER A 113 18.28 -28.36 -2.21
N VAL A 114 19.25 -28.67 -1.38
CA VAL A 114 19.86 -27.71 -0.43
C VAL A 114 21.36 -27.91 -0.46
N ASP A 115 22.11 -26.81 -0.44
CA ASP A 115 23.55 -26.86 -0.19
C ASP A 115 23.84 -27.62 1.12
N SER A 116 24.84 -28.51 1.16
CA SER A 116 25.08 -29.40 2.31
C SER A 116 25.32 -28.64 3.62
N ALA A 117 26.05 -27.53 3.57
CA ALA A 117 26.28 -26.68 4.73
C ALA A 117 25.01 -25.97 5.21
N PHE A 118 24.11 -25.67 4.29
CA PHE A 118 22.81 -25.09 4.54
C PHE A 118 21.84 -26.10 5.19
N LYS A 119 21.88 -27.35 4.77
CA LYS A 119 21.06 -28.42 5.33
C LYS A 119 21.35 -28.65 6.83
N ASP A 120 22.62 -28.57 7.22
CA ASP A 120 23.01 -28.77 8.62
C ASP A 120 22.54 -27.64 9.53
N THR A 121 22.49 -26.41 9.01
CA THR A 121 21.95 -25.27 9.78
C THR A 121 20.43 -25.31 9.85
N LEU A 122 19.74 -25.76 8.82
CA LEU A 122 18.29 -25.98 8.86
C LEU A 122 17.89 -26.94 9.96
N LYS A 123 18.71 -27.92 10.26
CA LYS A 123 18.46 -28.93 11.30
C LYS A 123 18.58 -28.38 12.72
N SER A 124 19.23 -27.27 12.94
CA SER A 124 19.42 -26.69 14.28
C SER A 124 18.37 -25.66 14.63
N LEU A 125 17.54 -25.97 15.62
CA LEU A 125 16.56 -25.04 16.19
C LEU A 125 17.18 -23.91 17.01
N SER A 126 18.46 -24.02 17.37
CA SER A 126 19.20 -22.99 18.11
C SER A 126 19.88 -21.96 17.22
N SER A 127 19.67 -22.00 15.90
CA SER A 127 20.26 -21.04 14.97
C SER A 127 19.81 -19.62 15.25
N THR A 128 20.77 -18.67 15.13
CA THR A 128 20.55 -17.23 15.28
C THR A 128 20.93 -16.50 14.00
N PHE A 129 20.77 -15.17 13.97
CA PHE A 129 21.21 -14.34 12.85
C PHE A 129 22.72 -14.46 12.57
N ALA A 130 23.52 -14.79 13.57
CA ALA A 130 24.96 -15.03 13.40
C ALA A 130 25.28 -16.18 12.45
N ASN A 131 24.34 -17.07 12.22
CA ASN A 131 24.48 -18.17 11.27
C ASN A 131 24.21 -17.77 9.81
N LEU A 132 23.84 -16.49 9.55
CA LEU A 132 23.54 -15.96 8.22
C LEU A 132 24.62 -15.01 7.74
N THR A 133 24.90 -15.04 6.45
CA THR A 133 25.73 -14.01 5.82
C THR A 133 24.84 -12.86 5.34
N VAL A 134 25.19 -11.62 5.73
CA VAL A 134 24.45 -10.42 5.33
C VAL A 134 24.46 -10.27 3.81
N ASP A 135 23.29 -9.90 3.24
CA ASP A 135 23.05 -9.75 1.81
C ASP A 135 23.24 -11.01 0.95
N HIS A 136 23.53 -12.15 1.56
CA HIS A 136 23.55 -13.41 0.86
C HIS A 136 22.12 -13.97 0.71
N VAL A 137 21.77 -14.36 -0.51
CA VAL A 137 20.46 -14.97 -0.82
C VAL A 137 20.56 -16.47 -0.58
N ASN A 138 20.03 -16.92 0.54
CA ASN A 138 19.92 -18.35 0.83
C ASN A 138 18.66 -18.89 0.11
N ARG A 139 18.80 -20.00 -0.59
CA ARG A 139 17.72 -20.57 -1.41
C ARG A 139 17.47 -22.02 -1.06
N VAL A 140 16.20 -22.36 -0.92
CA VAL A 140 15.74 -23.74 -0.79
C VAL A 140 14.63 -24.03 -1.76
N THR A 141 14.67 -25.21 -2.31
CA THR A 141 13.60 -25.71 -3.17
C THR A 141 12.95 -26.94 -2.55
N TYR A 142 11.66 -27.08 -2.75
CA TYR A 142 10.91 -28.27 -2.40
C TYR A 142 9.85 -28.58 -3.45
N ARG A 143 9.48 -29.89 -3.54
CA ARG A 143 8.49 -30.36 -4.48
C ARG A 143 7.23 -30.83 -3.77
N ASP A 144 6.09 -30.46 -4.36
CA ASP A 144 4.80 -31.01 -4.03
C ASP A 144 4.08 -31.44 -5.30
N ASN A 145 3.77 -32.74 -5.42
CA ASN A 145 3.05 -33.28 -6.56
C ASN A 145 3.63 -32.85 -7.93
N GLY A 146 4.97 -32.81 -8.05
CA GLY A 146 5.67 -32.39 -9.26
C GLY A 146 5.83 -30.87 -9.40
N ARG A 147 5.21 -30.05 -8.55
CA ARG A 147 5.40 -28.60 -8.50
C ARG A 147 6.65 -28.23 -7.71
N LEU A 148 7.45 -27.33 -8.25
CA LEU A 148 8.67 -26.83 -7.60
C LEU A 148 8.39 -25.48 -6.97
N TYR A 149 8.69 -25.36 -5.69
CA TYR A 149 8.64 -24.09 -4.94
C TYR A 149 10.05 -23.69 -4.53
N THR A 150 10.34 -22.41 -4.64
CA THR A 150 11.61 -21.83 -4.19
C THR A 150 11.33 -20.86 -3.06
N VAL A 151 11.98 -21.04 -1.93
CA VAL A 151 11.97 -20.08 -0.83
C VAL A 151 13.35 -19.45 -0.76
N THR A 152 13.39 -18.13 -0.74
CA THR A 152 14.64 -17.38 -0.52
C THR A 152 14.52 -16.60 0.77
N VAL A 153 15.61 -16.54 1.49
CA VAL A 153 15.73 -15.71 2.69
C VAL A 153 17.04 -14.99 2.68
N THR A 154 17.00 -13.71 2.95
CA THR A 154 18.14 -12.82 2.94
C THR A 154 18.21 -12.08 4.26
N LEU A 155 19.33 -12.17 4.97
CA LEU A 155 19.61 -11.32 6.13
C LEU A 155 20.06 -9.96 5.62
N LYS A 156 19.37 -8.92 6.03
CA LYS A 156 19.73 -7.53 5.76
C LYS A 156 20.34 -6.90 7.01
N GLY A 157 21.53 -6.32 6.85
CA GLY A 157 22.20 -5.60 7.93
C GLY A 157 21.81 -4.14 7.99
N TYR A 158 21.59 -3.64 9.21
CA TYR A 158 21.35 -2.24 9.49
C TYR A 158 22.40 -1.74 10.49
N THR A 159 23.34 -0.91 10.05
CA THR A 159 24.43 -0.40 10.89
C THR A 159 24.02 0.88 11.59
N THR A 160 23.90 0.88 12.91
CA THR A 160 23.94 2.11 13.71
C THR A 160 25.39 2.46 13.96
N GLY A 161 25.86 3.58 13.43
CA GLY A 161 27.27 3.99 13.59
C GLY A 161 27.67 4.11 15.05
N SER A 162 28.76 3.46 15.45
CA SER A 162 29.44 3.69 16.70
C SER A 162 30.84 4.24 16.43
N SER A 163 31.16 5.32 17.13
CA SER A 163 32.46 5.96 17.16
C SER A 163 33.53 5.06 17.78
N SER A 164 34.58 4.73 17.07
CA SER A 164 35.84 4.32 17.65
C SER A 164 36.98 5.19 17.14
N SER A 165 37.73 5.76 18.08
CA SER A 165 38.89 6.58 17.86
C SER A 165 40.03 5.77 17.17
N GLY A 166 40.41 6.20 15.99
CA GLY A 166 41.58 5.73 15.26
C GLY A 166 41.66 6.39 13.91
N ASN A 167 42.71 7.13 13.62
CA ASN A 167 42.97 7.94 12.43
C ASN A 167 42.70 7.15 11.14
N THR A 168 41.51 7.26 10.62
CA THR A 168 41.13 7.00 9.21
C THR A 168 40.24 8.14 8.73
N PRO A 169 40.18 8.49 7.44
CA PRO A 169 39.43 9.66 6.99
C PRO A 169 37.98 9.59 7.46
N VAL A 170 37.55 10.63 8.15
CA VAL A 170 36.16 10.81 8.62
C VAL A 170 35.25 10.67 7.42
N ALA A 171 34.44 9.59 7.37
CA ALA A 171 33.29 9.57 6.49
C ALA A 171 32.37 10.76 6.87
N PRO A 172 31.89 11.56 5.93
CA PRO A 172 31.08 12.72 6.25
C PRO A 172 29.86 12.30 7.06
N ASP A 173 29.54 13.05 8.10
CA ASP A 173 28.38 12.89 8.96
C ASP A 173 27.09 12.88 8.10
N GLY A 174 26.68 11.70 7.66
CA GLY A 174 25.50 11.56 6.82
C GLY A 174 24.27 11.17 7.64
N HIS A 175 23.16 11.85 7.39
CA HIS A 175 21.85 11.51 7.95
C HIS A 175 21.15 10.47 7.08
N LYS A 176 20.41 9.55 7.71
CA LYS A 176 19.77 8.43 7.01
C LYS A 176 18.48 8.84 6.33
N ILE A 177 18.21 8.21 5.19
CA ILE A 177 16.93 8.25 4.50
C ILE A 177 16.28 6.88 4.68
N VAL A 178 15.23 6.82 5.49
CA VAL A 178 14.51 5.59 5.84
C VAL A 178 13.23 5.53 4.98
N MET A 179 13.19 4.61 4.03
CA MET A 179 11.97 4.33 3.26
C MET A 179 11.02 3.51 4.13
N GLU A 180 9.83 4.06 4.44
CA GLU A 180 8.83 3.31 5.18
C GLU A 180 8.25 2.18 4.32
N PRO A 181 8.04 0.98 4.88
CA PRO A 181 7.41 -0.12 4.16
C PRO A 181 5.94 0.22 3.91
N VAL A 182 5.59 0.32 2.65
CA VAL A 182 4.20 0.56 2.20
C VAL A 182 3.88 -0.48 1.13
N PRO A 183 2.68 -1.08 1.15
CA PRO A 183 2.25 -2.01 0.11
C PRO A 183 2.39 -1.39 -1.28
N ASN A 184 2.85 -2.18 -2.24
CA ASN A 184 3.03 -1.78 -3.65
C ASN A 184 4.02 -0.61 -3.88
N ASN A 185 4.87 -0.29 -2.91
CA ASN A 185 5.85 0.80 -3.03
C ASN A 185 6.97 0.42 -4.00
N THR A 186 7.15 1.23 -5.03
CA THR A 186 8.19 1.11 -6.05
C THR A 186 9.31 2.12 -5.88
N LEU A 187 9.20 3.03 -4.91
CA LEU A 187 10.16 4.10 -4.69
C LEU A 187 11.47 3.61 -4.06
N ARG A 188 12.56 4.20 -4.51
CA ARG A 188 13.91 3.98 -3.97
C ARG A 188 14.67 5.28 -3.83
N ALA A 189 15.46 5.42 -2.77
CA ALA A 189 16.42 6.49 -2.63
C ALA A 189 17.70 6.14 -3.43
N ASP A 190 18.25 7.11 -4.14
CA ASP A 190 19.55 6.93 -4.86
C ASP A 190 20.69 6.70 -3.86
N LYS A 191 20.60 7.30 -2.68
CA LYS A 191 21.50 7.12 -1.55
C LYS A 191 20.72 6.97 -0.27
N ASN A 192 21.12 6.07 0.60
CA ASN A 192 20.45 5.83 1.89
C ASN A 192 21.00 6.74 3.02
N THR A 193 22.08 7.49 2.75
CA THR A 193 22.72 8.40 3.72
C THR A 193 23.29 9.58 2.97
N LEU A 194 23.04 10.79 3.46
CA LEU A 194 23.51 12.06 2.91
C LEU A 194 23.83 13.06 4.02
N PRO A 195 24.86 13.92 3.86
CA PRO A 195 25.10 15.05 4.73
C PRO A 195 23.95 16.08 4.70
N LYS A 196 23.82 16.87 5.77
CA LYS A 196 22.95 18.06 5.81
C LYS A 196 23.18 18.95 4.58
N GLY A 197 22.12 19.45 3.99
CA GLY A 197 22.13 20.38 2.87
C GLY A 197 22.31 19.74 1.50
N GLU A 198 22.71 18.47 1.42
CA GLU A 198 22.75 17.76 0.15
C GLU A 198 21.35 17.41 -0.36
N THR A 199 21.23 17.27 -1.67
CA THR A 199 19.98 16.89 -2.31
C THR A 199 19.82 15.37 -2.30
N ALA A 200 18.78 14.91 -1.63
CA ALA A 200 18.32 13.53 -1.69
C ALA A 200 17.41 13.35 -2.91
N VAL A 201 17.58 12.25 -3.62
CA VAL A 201 16.77 11.91 -4.79
C VAL A 201 16.05 10.59 -4.53
N ILE A 202 14.74 10.61 -4.73
CA ILE A 202 13.86 9.45 -4.66
C ILE A 202 13.37 9.16 -6.09
N ARG A 203 13.51 7.92 -6.53
CA ARG A 203 13.05 7.48 -7.85
C ARG A 203 11.95 6.46 -7.73
N ASP A 204 10.95 6.61 -8.59
CA ASP A 204 10.00 5.56 -8.88
C ASP A 204 10.64 4.60 -9.89
N SER A 205 10.75 3.32 -9.55
CA SER A 205 11.35 2.32 -10.42
C SER A 205 10.49 1.96 -11.63
N ALA A 206 9.32 2.56 -11.77
CA ALA A 206 8.39 2.42 -12.89
C ALA A 206 8.07 0.95 -13.29
N ALA A 207 8.40 -0.01 -12.45
CA ALA A 207 7.93 -1.38 -12.63
C ALA A 207 6.43 -1.37 -12.29
N SER A 208 5.59 -1.30 -13.30
CA SER A 208 4.15 -1.22 -13.14
C SER A 208 3.62 -2.52 -12.52
N ASN A 209 3.58 -2.53 -11.21
CA ASN A 209 2.83 -3.54 -10.46
C ASN A 209 1.32 -3.23 -10.44
N GLY A 210 0.86 -2.35 -11.32
CA GLY A 210 -0.52 -1.88 -11.38
C GLY A 210 -0.87 -0.80 -10.35
N TYR A 211 0.14 -0.16 -9.74
CA TYR A 211 -0.03 0.94 -8.80
C TYR A 211 0.81 2.15 -9.20
N VAL A 212 0.32 3.32 -8.87
CA VAL A 212 0.99 4.61 -9.13
C VAL A 212 1.12 5.41 -7.83
N LEU A 213 2.13 6.28 -7.78
CA LEU A 213 2.34 7.17 -6.64
C LEU A 213 1.25 8.25 -6.61
N SER A 214 0.53 8.36 -5.49
CA SER A 214 -0.44 9.43 -5.23
C SER A 214 0.14 10.55 -4.38
N ASP A 215 0.94 10.24 -3.35
CA ASP A 215 1.61 11.26 -2.53
C ASP A 215 2.91 10.71 -1.95
N LEU A 216 3.80 11.64 -1.55
CA LEU A 216 5.09 11.35 -0.94
C LEU A 216 5.32 12.31 0.23
N ALA A 217 5.40 11.79 1.43
CA ALA A 217 5.71 12.54 2.63
C ALA A 217 7.13 12.23 3.08
N VAL A 218 7.91 13.27 3.39
CA VAL A 218 9.23 13.17 4.02
C VAL A 218 9.18 13.90 5.34
N LYS A 219 9.55 13.23 6.42
CA LYS A 219 9.53 13.80 7.77
C LYS A 219 10.88 13.64 8.44
N ASP A 220 11.28 14.66 9.21
CA ASP A 220 12.44 14.57 10.09
C ASP A 220 12.13 13.74 11.35
N VAL A 221 13.13 13.51 12.20
CA VAL A 221 12.98 12.77 13.46
C VAL A 221 12.03 13.43 14.46
N SER A 222 11.77 14.73 14.31
CA SER A 222 10.81 15.49 15.14
C SER A 222 9.39 15.45 14.57
N GLY A 223 9.20 14.83 13.40
CA GLY A 223 7.91 14.72 12.71
C GLY A 223 7.57 15.92 11.83
N ASN A 224 8.50 16.87 11.64
CA ASN A 224 8.28 18.01 10.76
C ASN A 224 8.34 17.57 9.28
N ASP A 225 7.48 18.16 8.46
CA ASP A 225 7.46 17.90 7.03
C ASP A 225 8.66 18.56 6.31
N ILE A 226 9.36 17.77 5.50
CA ILE A 226 10.44 18.24 4.63
C ILE A 226 9.87 18.44 3.23
N PRO A 227 9.99 19.65 2.65
CA PRO A 227 9.44 19.93 1.32
C PRO A 227 10.07 19.04 0.24
N VAL A 228 9.23 18.34 -0.52
CA VAL A 228 9.62 17.54 -1.67
C VAL A 228 9.33 18.31 -2.94
N ARG A 229 10.21 18.21 -3.95
CA ARG A 229 10.04 18.79 -5.29
C ARG A 229 10.07 17.69 -6.34
N LYS A 230 9.15 17.71 -7.29
CA LYS A 230 9.19 16.87 -8.48
C LYS A 230 10.22 17.45 -9.45
N GLN A 231 11.23 16.67 -9.82
CA GLN A 231 12.25 17.06 -10.82
C GLN A 231 11.86 16.65 -12.24
N SER A 232 11.29 15.46 -12.37
CA SER A 232 10.73 14.91 -13.60
C SER A 232 9.74 13.81 -13.23
N ASP A 233 9.13 13.16 -14.22
CA ASP A 233 8.23 12.04 -13.95
C ASP A 233 8.99 10.92 -13.24
N GLY A 234 8.41 10.46 -12.12
CA GLY A 234 9.01 9.44 -11.26
C GLY A 234 10.26 9.87 -10.48
N VAL A 235 10.68 11.15 -10.54
CA VAL A 235 11.88 11.63 -9.84
C VAL A 235 11.53 12.77 -8.90
N TYR A 236 11.79 12.56 -7.62
CA TYR A 236 11.50 13.48 -6.54
C TYR A 236 12.77 13.83 -5.77
N ALA A 237 12.87 15.04 -5.28
CA ALA A 237 14.04 15.49 -4.52
C ALA A 237 13.65 16.34 -3.30
N PHE A 238 14.48 16.27 -2.29
CA PHE A 238 14.40 17.14 -1.11
C PHE A 238 15.80 17.46 -0.59
N THR A 239 15.92 18.52 0.19
CA THR A 239 17.19 18.87 0.85
C THR A 239 17.28 18.16 2.18
N MET A 240 18.38 17.48 2.42
CA MET A 240 18.64 16.73 3.66
C MET A 240 18.70 17.70 4.87
N PRO A 241 17.85 17.52 5.90
CA PRO A 241 17.93 18.32 7.12
C PRO A 241 19.12 17.93 8.01
N GLU A 242 19.17 18.49 9.21
CA GLU A 242 20.19 18.20 10.24
C GLU A 242 19.92 16.87 10.99
N SER A 243 19.01 16.05 10.48
CA SER A 243 18.62 14.77 11.07
C SER A 243 18.29 13.74 10.00
N SER A 244 18.20 12.49 10.39
CA SER A 244 17.65 11.44 9.53
C SER A 244 16.18 11.72 9.22
N VAL A 245 15.71 11.19 8.10
CA VAL A 245 14.34 11.38 7.62
C VAL A 245 13.65 10.04 7.38
N SER A 246 12.33 10.01 7.57
CA SER A 246 11.46 8.95 7.07
C SER A 246 10.79 9.41 5.78
N VAL A 247 10.69 8.50 4.81
CA VAL A 247 10.03 8.71 3.52
C VAL A 247 8.89 7.73 3.39
N ARG A 248 7.67 8.24 3.32
CA ARG A 248 6.45 7.45 3.19
C ARG A 248 5.76 7.72 1.87
N ALA A 249 5.63 6.69 1.03
CA ALA A 249 4.84 6.75 -0.18
C ALA A 249 3.36 6.45 0.10
N MET A 250 2.47 7.01 -0.72
CA MET A 250 1.09 6.59 -0.81
C MET A 250 0.85 6.09 -2.22
N MET A 251 0.64 4.78 -2.35
CA MET A 251 0.38 4.12 -3.62
C MET A 251 -1.13 3.92 -3.79
N VAL A 252 -1.61 4.09 -5.03
CA VAL A 252 -2.99 3.82 -5.41
C VAL A 252 -3.01 2.98 -6.68
N ALA A 253 -4.07 2.21 -6.89
CA ALA A 253 -4.20 1.42 -8.10
C ALA A 253 -4.22 2.32 -9.35
N ASP A 254 -3.50 1.89 -10.38
CA ASP A 254 -3.45 2.59 -11.67
C ASP A 254 -4.85 2.66 -12.29
N PRO A 255 -5.34 3.85 -12.67
CA PRO A 255 -6.63 4.00 -13.35
C PRO A 255 -6.78 3.17 -14.63
N ASP A 256 -5.68 2.89 -15.33
CA ASP A 256 -5.71 2.03 -16.52
C ASP A 256 -5.94 0.57 -16.14
N MET A 257 -5.28 0.10 -15.10
CA MET A 257 -5.45 -1.25 -14.57
C MET A 257 -6.88 -1.47 -14.04
N THR A 258 -7.44 -0.49 -13.34
CA THR A 258 -8.80 -0.58 -12.79
C THR A 258 -9.90 -0.34 -13.81
N GLY A 259 -9.55 0.18 -14.98
CA GLY A 259 -10.51 0.57 -16.05
C GLY A 259 -11.17 1.93 -15.83
N ILE A 260 -10.83 2.65 -14.76
CA ILE A 260 -11.34 4.01 -14.45
C ILE A 260 -11.05 4.96 -15.61
N SER A 261 -9.83 4.92 -16.16
CA SER A 261 -9.40 5.78 -17.28
C SER A 261 -10.22 5.59 -18.56
N LYS A 262 -10.97 4.50 -18.73
CA LYS A 262 -11.84 4.29 -19.88
C LYS A 262 -13.08 5.19 -19.85
N GLN A 263 -13.55 5.53 -18.67
CA GLN A 263 -14.79 6.27 -18.46
C GLN A 263 -14.56 7.69 -17.93
N LEU A 264 -13.57 7.85 -17.05
CA LEU A 264 -13.27 9.13 -16.41
C LEU A 264 -12.00 9.77 -16.98
N ASN A 265 -11.99 11.10 -17.06
CA ASN A 265 -10.80 11.87 -17.36
C ASN A 265 -9.86 11.87 -16.15
N THR A 266 -8.74 11.20 -16.29
CA THR A 266 -7.71 11.06 -15.25
C THR A 266 -6.66 12.17 -15.28
N ASP A 267 -6.71 13.05 -16.29
CA ASP A 267 -5.75 14.15 -16.42
C ASP A 267 -5.78 15.08 -15.20
N GLN A 268 -4.59 15.46 -14.71
CA GLN A 268 -4.45 16.33 -13.54
C GLN A 268 -5.04 17.73 -13.74
N ASN A 269 -5.24 18.14 -14.98
CA ASN A 269 -5.72 19.48 -15.33
C ASN A 269 -7.25 19.63 -15.34
N THR A 270 -8.01 18.59 -15.04
CA THR A 270 -9.47 18.63 -15.03
C THR A 270 -10.01 18.97 -13.65
N SER A 271 -10.53 20.18 -13.47
CA SER A 271 -11.23 20.54 -12.23
C SER A 271 -12.61 19.91 -12.17
N TYR A 272 -13.01 19.39 -11.02
CA TYR A 272 -14.30 18.73 -10.83
C TYR A 272 -15.07 19.22 -9.59
N MET A 273 -14.41 19.94 -8.69
CA MET A 273 -15.04 20.62 -7.56
C MET A 273 -14.77 22.12 -7.60
N GLN A 274 -15.66 22.92 -7.01
CA GLN A 274 -15.51 24.37 -6.92
C GLN A 274 -15.92 24.84 -5.55
N GLY A 275 -15.41 26.02 -5.14
CA GLY A 275 -15.91 26.75 -3.98
C GLY A 275 -17.34 27.24 -4.17
N MET A 276 -17.91 27.74 -3.10
CA MET A 276 -19.26 28.34 -3.11
C MET A 276 -19.21 29.81 -3.55
N ALA A 277 -20.38 30.42 -3.75
CA ALA A 277 -20.50 31.80 -4.24
C ALA A 277 -19.86 32.84 -3.30
N ASP A 278 -19.71 32.54 -2.03
CA ASP A 278 -19.04 33.39 -1.03
C ASP A 278 -17.49 33.23 -1.02
N GLY A 279 -16.94 32.47 -1.98
CA GLY A 279 -15.50 32.27 -2.10
C GLY A 279 -14.91 31.23 -1.16
N ARG A 280 -15.70 30.50 -0.38
CA ARG A 280 -15.26 29.43 0.53
C ARG A 280 -15.43 28.06 -0.11
N PHE A 281 -14.64 27.08 0.38
CA PHE A 281 -14.74 25.69 -0.06
C PHE A 281 -15.66 24.85 0.82
N TYR A 282 -15.72 25.14 2.13
CA TYR A 282 -16.45 24.36 3.13
C TYR A 282 -15.99 22.89 3.23
N PRO A 283 -14.70 22.64 3.57
CA PRO A 283 -14.11 21.32 3.55
C PRO A 283 -14.81 20.30 4.46
N ALA A 284 -15.36 20.73 5.59
CA ALA A 284 -16.06 19.89 6.55
C ALA A 284 -17.55 19.64 6.22
N SER A 285 -18.13 20.35 5.26
CA SER A 285 -19.53 20.16 4.88
C SER A 285 -19.73 18.84 4.14
N SER A 286 -20.86 18.19 4.40
CA SER A 286 -21.24 16.97 3.68
C SER A 286 -21.54 17.27 2.21
N VAL A 287 -21.27 16.29 1.35
CA VAL A 287 -21.60 16.36 -0.09
C VAL A 287 -23.01 15.80 -0.29
N THR A 288 -23.83 16.47 -1.12
CA THR A 288 -25.14 15.96 -1.50
C THR A 288 -25.07 15.05 -2.71
N ARG A 289 -26.09 14.18 -2.89
CA ARG A 289 -26.21 13.26 -4.02
C ARG A 289 -26.17 13.98 -5.37
N GLY A 290 -26.83 15.14 -5.48
CA GLY A 290 -26.79 15.99 -6.68
C GLY A 290 -25.39 16.56 -6.96
N GLN A 291 -24.68 16.96 -5.90
CA GLN A 291 -23.28 17.42 -6.05
C GLN A 291 -22.35 16.30 -6.49
N VAL A 292 -22.53 15.09 -5.96
CA VAL A 292 -21.78 13.91 -6.40
C VAL A 292 -22.04 13.61 -7.88
N ALA A 293 -23.29 13.64 -8.30
CA ALA A 293 -23.63 13.46 -9.72
C ALA A 293 -22.91 14.50 -10.58
N GLN A 294 -22.93 15.78 -10.19
CA GLN A 294 -22.26 16.84 -10.94
C GLN A 294 -20.72 16.68 -10.98
N ILE A 295 -20.10 16.20 -9.89
CA ILE A 295 -18.66 15.93 -9.83
C ILE A 295 -18.29 14.84 -10.84
N PHE A 296 -18.96 13.70 -10.81
CA PHE A 296 -18.65 12.61 -11.73
C PHE A 296 -18.99 12.95 -13.17
N TYR A 297 -20.08 13.68 -13.42
CA TYR A 297 -20.44 14.15 -14.76
C TYR A 297 -19.33 15.01 -15.39
N ARG A 298 -18.71 15.92 -14.61
CA ARG A 298 -17.56 16.70 -15.05
C ARG A 298 -16.33 15.86 -15.39
N LEU A 299 -16.20 14.72 -14.73
CA LEU A 299 -15.09 13.79 -14.93
C LEU A 299 -15.35 12.80 -16.09
N LEU A 300 -16.60 12.63 -16.55
CA LEU A 300 -16.88 11.74 -17.68
C LEU A 300 -16.14 12.17 -18.94
N LYS A 301 -15.48 11.23 -19.62
CA LYS A 301 -14.90 11.45 -20.96
C LYS A 301 -15.96 11.72 -22.02
N GLU A 302 -17.09 11.06 -21.88
CA GLU A 302 -18.26 11.26 -22.76
C GLU A 302 -19.46 11.70 -21.94
N GLN A 303 -19.87 12.96 -22.10
CA GLN A 303 -21.00 13.56 -21.38
C GLN A 303 -22.32 13.40 -22.14
N LYS A 304 -22.47 12.29 -22.86
CA LYS A 304 -23.71 12.03 -23.62
C LYS A 304 -24.82 11.49 -22.73
N VAL A 305 -25.95 12.11 -22.76
CA VAL A 305 -27.18 11.63 -22.12
C VAL A 305 -27.99 10.84 -23.11
N SER A 306 -28.12 9.55 -22.93
CA SER A 306 -28.84 8.65 -23.83
C SER A 306 -30.37 8.62 -23.57
N SER A 307 -30.79 8.94 -22.35
CA SER A 307 -32.20 8.98 -21.93
C SER A 307 -32.41 9.92 -20.76
N LYS A 308 -33.62 10.49 -20.67
CA LYS A 308 -34.04 11.23 -19.46
C LYS A 308 -34.32 10.24 -18.32
N SER A 309 -33.90 10.58 -17.11
CA SER A 309 -34.30 9.82 -15.95
C SER A 309 -35.76 10.04 -15.61
N THR A 310 -36.37 9.05 -14.97
CA THR A 310 -37.77 9.10 -14.51
C THR A 310 -37.93 9.59 -13.09
N PHE A 311 -36.90 10.25 -12.53
CA PHE A 311 -36.96 10.73 -11.15
C PHE A 311 -37.86 11.94 -11.00
N THR A 312 -38.91 11.82 -10.22
CA THR A 312 -39.94 12.84 -10.05
C THR A 312 -39.47 14.12 -9.37
N ASP A 313 -38.36 14.04 -8.64
CA ASP A 313 -37.74 15.14 -7.92
C ASP A 313 -36.49 15.73 -8.63
N VAL A 314 -36.28 15.35 -9.90
CA VAL A 314 -35.19 15.86 -10.75
C VAL A 314 -35.83 16.42 -12.06
N PRO A 315 -36.56 17.56 -11.99
CA PRO A 315 -37.06 18.21 -13.20
C PRO A 315 -35.90 18.70 -14.08
N ASP A 316 -36.10 18.78 -15.38
CA ASP A 316 -35.09 19.20 -16.37
C ASP A 316 -34.44 20.56 -16.05
N THR A 317 -35.12 21.41 -15.27
CA THR A 317 -34.61 22.73 -14.86
C THR A 317 -33.71 22.69 -13.64
N LEU A 318 -33.60 21.52 -13.00
CA LEU A 318 -32.72 21.39 -11.81
C LEU A 318 -31.25 21.43 -12.24
N TRP A 319 -30.42 22.17 -11.49
CA TRP A 319 -29.00 22.39 -11.80
C TRP A 319 -28.17 21.11 -12.01
N CYS A 320 -28.56 19.99 -11.45
CA CYS A 320 -27.90 18.70 -11.57
C CYS A 320 -28.67 17.69 -12.46
N ALA A 321 -29.73 18.11 -13.13
CA ALA A 321 -30.59 17.20 -13.90
C ALA A 321 -29.83 16.45 -14.98
N GLU A 322 -29.04 17.15 -15.76
CA GLU A 322 -28.20 16.57 -16.82
C GLU A 322 -27.23 15.54 -16.28
N ALA A 323 -26.53 15.88 -15.20
CA ALA A 323 -25.59 14.99 -14.54
C ALA A 323 -26.25 13.74 -13.97
N VAL A 324 -27.40 13.89 -13.30
CA VAL A 324 -28.17 12.76 -12.76
C VAL A 324 -28.66 11.86 -13.89
N ASN A 325 -29.20 12.43 -14.98
CA ASN A 325 -29.68 11.68 -16.12
C ASN A 325 -28.56 10.90 -16.82
N ALA A 326 -27.41 11.53 -17.03
CA ALA A 326 -26.25 10.88 -17.64
C ALA A 326 -25.77 9.68 -16.80
N LEU A 327 -25.53 9.89 -15.51
CA LEU A 327 -25.03 8.84 -14.63
C LEU A 327 -26.04 7.73 -14.36
N ALA A 328 -27.34 8.06 -14.32
CA ALA A 328 -28.39 7.06 -14.21
C ALA A 328 -28.49 6.20 -15.48
N SER A 329 -28.35 6.81 -16.68
CA SER A 329 -28.34 6.05 -17.94
C SER A 329 -27.15 5.11 -18.08
N LEU A 330 -26.04 5.41 -17.41
CA LEU A 330 -24.85 4.57 -17.32
C LEU A 330 -24.93 3.52 -16.20
N GLY A 331 -26.01 3.53 -15.38
CA GLY A 331 -26.13 2.65 -14.21
C GLY A 331 -25.19 3.01 -13.05
N ILE A 332 -24.57 4.18 -13.08
CA ILE A 332 -23.61 4.63 -12.07
C ILE A 332 -24.33 5.12 -10.80
N VAL A 333 -25.47 5.80 -10.96
CA VAL A 333 -26.29 6.24 -9.83
C VAL A 333 -27.70 5.66 -9.93
N GLU A 334 -28.31 5.46 -8.77
CA GLU A 334 -29.67 4.94 -8.63
C GLU A 334 -30.50 5.85 -7.74
N GLY A 335 -31.82 5.75 -7.82
CA GLY A 335 -32.73 6.44 -6.96
C GLY A 335 -32.77 5.84 -5.54
N VAL A 336 -33.39 6.58 -4.63
CA VAL A 336 -33.63 6.18 -3.22
C VAL A 336 -34.95 5.43 -3.01
N GLY A 337 -35.62 5.07 -4.09
CA GLY A 337 -36.94 4.47 -4.07
C GLY A 337 -38.06 5.46 -4.40
N ASN A 338 -39.28 4.95 -4.63
CA ASN A 338 -40.48 5.73 -4.95
C ASN A 338 -40.30 6.72 -6.12
N GLY A 339 -39.48 6.38 -7.10
CA GLY A 339 -39.18 7.23 -8.27
C GLY A 339 -38.43 8.52 -7.92
N LYS A 340 -37.70 8.58 -6.79
CA LYS A 340 -36.94 9.75 -6.35
C LYS A 340 -35.44 9.50 -6.39
N PHE A 341 -34.67 10.54 -6.68
CA PHE A 341 -33.21 10.57 -6.60
C PHE A 341 -32.69 11.19 -5.30
N ALA A 342 -33.43 12.10 -4.70
CA ALA A 342 -33.09 12.88 -3.50
C ALA A 342 -31.81 13.75 -3.69
N PRO A 343 -31.76 14.69 -4.64
CA PRO A 343 -30.55 15.43 -5.02
C PRO A 343 -29.95 16.25 -3.88
N ASN A 344 -30.77 16.71 -2.94
CA ASN A 344 -30.33 17.53 -1.80
C ASN A 344 -29.97 16.71 -0.54
N GLN A 345 -30.16 15.40 -0.57
CA GLN A 345 -29.78 14.52 0.54
C GLN A 345 -28.26 14.34 0.58
N SER A 346 -27.66 14.45 1.77
CA SER A 346 -26.24 14.13 1.97
C SER A 346 -26.00 12.65 1.72
N ILE A 347 -24.88 12.34 1.07
CA ILE A 347 -24.48 10.97 0.74
C ILE A 347 -23.58 10.40 1.85
N THR A 348 -23.72 9.12 2.15
CA THR A 348 -22.85 8.42 3.09
C THR A 348 -21.52 8.02 2.43
N ARG A 349 -20.52 7.69 3.25
CA ARG A 349 -19.21 7.19 2.77
C ARG A 349 -19.37 5.88 1.99
N ALA A 350 -20.25 4.98 2.45
CA ALA A 350 -20.53 3.73 1.76
C ALA A 350 -21.17 3.96 0.39
N GLU A 351 -22.19 4.82 0.31
CA GLU A 351 -22.85 5.17 -0.97
C GLU A 351 -21.86 5.82 -1.95
N PHE A 352 -21.02 6.73 -1.47
CA PHE A 352 -20.02 7.40 -2.32
C PHE A 352 -19.02 6.41 -2.90
N VAL A 353 -18.47 5.51 -2.06
CA VAL A 353 -17.50 4.49 -2.50
C VAL A 353 -18.16 3.49 -3.46
N THR A 354 -19.43 3.15 -3.25
CA THR A 354 -20.16 2.29 -4.18
C THR A 354 -20.30 2.93 -5.57
N ILE A 355 -20.52 4.24 -5.64
CA ILE A 355 -20.52 4.98 -6.92
C ILE A 355 -19.12 4.90 -7.56
N CYS A 356 -18.05 5.09 -6.79
CA CYS A 356 -16.67 4.94 -7.29
C CYS A 356 -16.41 3.54 -7.86
N ALA A 357 -16.84 2.51 -7.15
CA ALA A 357 -16.65 1.12 -7.56
C ALA A 357 -17.40 0.75 -8.86
N ARG A 358 -18.50 1.43 -9.17
CA ARG A 358 -19.24 1.20 -10.42
C ARG A 358 -18.50 1.66 -11.68
N PHE A 359 -17.46 2.46 -11.54
CA PHE A 359 -16.59 2.85 -12.65
C PHE A 359 -15.45 1.86 -12.89
N THR A 360 -15.15 0.96 -11.96
CA THR A 360 -14.10 -0.05 -12.16
C THR A 360 -14.62 -1.30 -12.87
N GLN A 361 -13.74 -1.91 -13.65
CA GLN A 361 -14.01 -3.17 -14.35
C GLN A 361 -13.47 -4.39 -13.59
N VAL A 362 -12.74 -4.15 -12.51
CA VAL A 362 -12.14 -5.18 -11.67
C VAL A 362 -12.55 -4.96 -10.21
N SER A 363 -12.64 -6.04 -9.47
CA SER A 363 -12.83 -6.01 -8.03
C SER A 363 -11.61 -6.63 -7.34
N ALA A 364 -11.29 -6.14 -6.16
CA ALA A 364 -10.27 -6.71 -5.32
C ALA A 364 -10.85 -6.96 -3.93
N SER A 365 -10.38 -8.02 -3.28
CA SER A 365 -10.72 -8.33 -1.90
C SER A 365 -9.44 -8.34 -1.07
N GLY A 366 -9.46 -7.82 0.14
CA GLY A 366 -8.28 -7.81 0.99
C GLY A 366 -8.50 -7.10 2.30
N GLU A 367 -8.55 -5.79 2.30
CA GLU A 367 -8.76 -5.04 3.52
C GLU A 367 -10.21 -5.06 3.98
N THR A 368 -10.41 -5.38 5.26
CA THR A 368 -11.73 -5.39 5.90
C THR A 368 -11.74 -4.45 7.09
N PHE A 369 -12.89 -3.84 7.34
CA PHE A 369 -13.11 -2.95 8.47
C PHE A 369 -14.06 -3.60 9.48
N THR A 370 -13.81 -3.38 10.76
CA THR A 370 -14.58 -4.00 11.85
C THR A 370 -16.07 -3.64 11.86
N ASP A 371 -16.42 -2.48 11.30
CA ASP A 371 -17.77 -1.96 11.17
C ASP A 371 -18.42 -2.20 9.79
N VAL A 372 -17.76 -3.00 8.93
CA VAL A 372 -18.25 -3.40 7.60
C VAL A 372 -18.17 -4.93 7.50
N PRO A 373 -19.13 -5.66 8.10
CA PRO A 373 -19.15 -7.12 7.98
C PRO A 373 -19.42 -7.57 6.53
N ALA A 374 -19.06 -8.79 6.19
CA ALA A 374 -19.26 -9.34 4.83
C ALA A 374 -20.74 -9.32 4.36
N SER A 375 -21.70 -9.25 5.31
CA SER A 375 -23.11 -9.09 4.98
C SER A 375 -23.53 -7.64 4.70
N HIS A 376 -22.64 -6.67 4.85
CA HIS A 376 -22.95 -5.27 4.58
C HIS A 376 -23.11 -5.07 3.07
N TRP A 377 -24.18 -4.39 2.64
CA TRP A 377 -24.51 -4.19 1.22
C TRP A 377 -23.40 -3.56 0.37
N ALA A 378 -22.52 -2.75 0.97
CA ALA A 378 -21.40 -2.11 0.32
C ALA A 378 -20.04 -2.80 0.59
N PHE A 379 -20.03 -4.02 1.15
CA PHE A 379 -18.81 -4.70 1.56
C PHE A 379 -17.81 -4.82 0.40
N ASP A 380 -18.24 -5.33 -0.76
CA ASP A 380 -17.36 -5.54 -1.91
C ASP A 380 -16.80 -4.20 -2.45
N ALA A 381 -17.63 -3.16 -2.50
CA ALA A 381 -17.19 -1.85 -2.95
C ALA A 381 -16.16 -1.21 -2.00
N ILE A 382 -16.39 -1.31 -0.70
CA ILE A 382 -15.48 -0.77 0.33
C ILE A 382 -14.17 -1.55 0.35
N SER A 383 -14.22 -2.89 0.30
CA SER A 383 -13.05 -3.76 0.26
C SER A 383 -12.21 -3.50 -1.00
N THR A 384 -12.85 -3.36 -2.16
CA THR A 384 -12.20 -2.99 -3.42
C THR A 384 -11.51 -1.63 -3.32
N ALA A 385 -12.21 -0.61 -2.84
CA ALA A 385 -11.66 0.74 -2.70
C ALA A 385 -10.49 0.81 -1.72
N ALA A 386 -10.53 0.04 -0.63
CA ALA A 386 -9.43 -0.08 0.33
C ALA A 386 -8.22 -0.78 -0.30
N SER A 387 -8.43 -1.91 -0.97
CA SER A 387 -7.36 -2.66 -1.67
C SER A 387 -6.66 -1.82 -2.74
N PHE A 388 -7.40 -0.95 -3.42
CA PHE A 388 -6.86 -0.03 -4.43
C PHE A 388 -6.23 1.24 -3.82
N GLY A 389 -6.24 1.40 -2.50
CA GLY A 389 -5.70 2.58 -1.82
C GLY A 389 -6.54 3.84 -1.97
N TRP A 390 -7.76 3.76 -2.52
CA TRP A 390 -8.64 4.93 -2.69
C TRP A 390 -9.15 5.45 -1.36
N VAL A 391 -9.41 4.54 -0.41
CA VAL A 391 -9.90 4.88 0.93
C VAL A 391 -9.01 4.29 2.01
N ASN A 392 -8.97 4.99 3.13
CA ASN A 392 -8.47 4.48 4.40
C ASN A 392 -9.61 4.51 5.41
N GLY A 393 -9.49 3.74 6.49
CA GLY A 393 -10.41 3.83 7.61
C GLY A 393 -10.35 5.19 8.33
N VAL A 394 -11.24 5.37 9.29
CA VAL A 394 -11.29 6.56 10.16
C VAL A 394 -10.49 6.36 11.46
N GLY A 395 -9.77 5.28 11.57
CA GLY A 395 -9.02 4.84 12.75
C GLY A 395 -9.67 3.62 13.42
N ASN A 396 -8.92 2.95 14.29
CA ASN A 396 -9.37 1.78 15.05
C ASN A 396 -9.94 0.63 14.19
N GLY A 397 -9.47 0.48 12.96
CA GLY A 397 -9.96 -0.53 12.03
C GLY A 397 -11.39 -0.29 11.53
N GLN A 398 -11.90 0.93 11.62
CA GLN A 398 -13.25 1.31 11.18
C GLN A 398 -13.26 2.11 9.90
N PHE A 399 -14.29 1.90 9.07
CA PHE A 399 -14.56 2.67 7.84
C PHE A 399 -15.58 3.79 8.06
N ALA A 400 -16.50 3.66 8.99
CA ALA A 400 -17.66 4.51 9.24
C ALA A 400 -18.62 4.60 8.02
N PRO A 401 -19.22 3.48 7.55
CA PRO A 401 -20.01 3.41 6.32
C PRO A 401 -21.21 4.36 6.29
N ASN A 402 -21.85 4.57 7.42
CA ASN A 402 -23.07 5.39 7.55
C ASN A 402 -22.76 6.89 7.80
N GLN A 403 -21.51 7.27 8.04
CA GLN A 403 -21.13 8.67 8.18
C GLN A 403 -21.24 9.38 6.82
N HIS A 404 -21.77 10.60 6.81
CA HIS A 404 -21.76 11.41 5.58
C HIS A 404 -20.33 11.77 5.19
N ILE A 405 -20.01 11.64 3.90
CA ILE A 405 -18.70 12.03 3.39
C ILE A 405 -18.59 13.56 3.29
N THR A 406 -17.47 14.11 3.74
CA THR A 406 -17.24 15.56 3.62
C THR A 406 -16.64 15.92 2.26
N ARG A 407 -16.73 17.19 1.89
CA ARG A 407 -16.15 17.72 0.65
C ARG A 407 -14.64 17.49 0.57
N ALA A 408 -13.92 17.67 1.69
CA ALA A 408 -12.49 17.38 1.75
C ALA A 408 -12.19 15.88 1.54
N GLN A 409 -12.95 15.00 2.20
CA GLN A 409 -12.80 13.56 2.04
C GLN A 409 -13.11 13.10 0.60
N ALA A 410 -14.14 13.67 -0.01
CA ALA A 410 -14.48 13.38 -1.41
C ALA A 410 -13.36 13.80 -2.38
N ALA A 411 -12.75 14.97 -2.18
CA ALA A 411 -11.62 15.44 -2.99
C ALA A 411 -10.41 14.48 -2.88
N VAL A 412 -10.06 14.06 -1.66
CA VAL A 412 -8.95 13.11 -1.44
C VAL A 412 -9.23 11.77 -2.11
N LEU A 413 -10.43 11.21 -1.92
CA LEU A 413 -10.79 9.93 -2.50
C LEU A 413 -10.77 9.98 -4.03
N LEU A 414 -11.34 11.02 -4.62
CA LEU A 414 -11.39 11.17 -6.07
C LEU A 414 -10.01 11.36 -6.70
N ASN A 415 -9.12 12.15 -6.10
CA ASN A 415 -7.76 12.28 -6.61
C ASN A 415 -7.02 10.93 -6.59
N ARG A 416 -7.23 10.11 -5.55
CA ARG A 416 -6.69 8.76 -5.47
C ARG A 416 -7.27 7.82 -6.52
N LEU A 417 -8.58 7.85 -6.71
CA LEU A 417 -9.29 7.08 -7.74
C LEU A 417 -8.79 7.42 -9.15
N LEU A 418 -8.51 8.70 -9.39
CA LEU A 418 -8.00 9.21 -10.66
C LEU A 418 -6.48 9.02 -10.83
N GLY A 419 -5.79 8.41 -9.85
CA GLY A 419 -4.35 8.23 -9.88
C GLY A 419 -3.53 9.52 -9.86
N ARG A 420 -4.12 10.64 -9.39
CA ARG A 420 -3.45 11.93 -9.37
C ARG A 420 -2.36 11.98 -8.32
N CYS A 421 -1.18 12.47 -8.72
CA CYS A 421 -0.02 12.56 -7.84
C CYS A 421 0.13 13.96 -7.24
N MET A 422 0.08 14.04 -5.90
CA MET A 422 0.28 15.28 -5.14
C MET A 422 1.76 15.52 -4.80
N ALA A 423 2.61 14.52 -5.00
CA ALA A 423 4.00 14.56 -4.60
C ALA A 423 4.80 15.59 -5.40
N GLY A 424 5.49 16.48 -4.68
CA GLY A 424 6.40 17.46 -5.26
C GLY A 424 5.75 18.52 -6.16
N GLN A 425 4.42 18.61 -6.19
CA GLN A 425 3.68 19.62 -6.95
C GLN A 425 3.75 20.97 -6.25
N SER A 426 3.83 22.06 -7.06
CA SER A 426 3.70 23.43 -6.55
C SER A 426 2.25 23.88 -6.66
N TYR A 427 1.72 24.40 -5.57
CA TYR A 427 0.37 24.95 -5.48
C TYR A 427 0.37 26.46 -5.20
N GLU A 428 1.49 27.15 -5.49
CA GLU A 428 1.63 28.60 -5.23
C GLU A 428 0.60 29.43 -6.00
N ASN A 429 0.26 29.02 -7.21
CA ASN A 429 -0.72 29.69 -8.07
C ASN A 429 -2.13 29.07 -7.96
N ALA A 430 -2.32 28.08 -7.10
CA ALA A 430 -3.62 27.46 -6.92
C ALA A 430 -4.60 28.42 -6.23
N ARG A 431 -5.89 28.25 -6.54
CA ARG A 431 -6.95 29.02 -5.91
C ARG A 431 -6.93 28.84 -4.39
N GLN A 432 -6.80 29.95 -3.68
CA GLN A 432 -6.84 29.95 -2.24
C GLN A 432 -8.29 30.12 -1.73
N TYR A 433 -8.67 29.29 -0.77
CA TYR A 433 -9.95 29.36 -0.08
C TYR A 433 -9.70 29.83 1.36
N PRO A 434 -10.39 30.87 1.86
CA PRO A 434 -10.15 31.42 3.19
C PRO A 434 -10.32 30.40 4.33
N ASP A 435 -11.13 29.38 4.11
CA ASP A 435 -11.42 28.31 5.06
C ASP A 435 -10.60 27.01 4.83
N VAL A 436 -9.60 27.06 3.93
CA VAL A 436 -8.69 25.93 3.64
C VAL A 436 -7.24 26.46 3.67
N PRO A 437 -6.67 26.70 4.87
CA PRO A 437 -5.27 27.11 4.96
C PRO A 437 -4.33 26.01 4.46
N GLN A 438 -3.11 26.37 4.09
CA GLN A 438 -2.09 25.41 3.60
C GLN A 438 -1.77 24.28 4.60
N THR A 439 -2.01 24.53 5.89
CA THR A 439 -1.90 23.53 6.96
C THR A 439 -3.07 22.56 7.04
N HIS A 440 -4.14 22.79 6.28
CA HIS A 440 -5.27 21.85 6.24
C HIS A 440 -4.87 20.52 5.59
N TRP A 441 -5.17 19.41 6.23
CA TRP A 441 -4.74 18.08 5.82
C TRP A 441 -5.10 17.68 4.37
N ALA A 442 -6.16 18.24 3.81
CA ALA A 442 -6.61 18.01 2.44
C ALA A 442 -6.28 19.19 1.49
N TRP A 443 -5.49 20.16 1.91
CA TRP A 443 -5.25 21.38 1.14
C TRP A 443 -4.80 21.09 -0.30
N LYS A 444 -3.75 20.28 -0.51
CA LYS A 444 -3.26 19.90 -1.84
C LYS A 444 -4.37 19.25 -2.69
N ASN A 445 -5.11 18.34 -2.09
CA ASN A 445 -6.20 17.63 -2.78
C ASN A 445 -7.36 18.56 -3.18
N ILE A 446 -7.66 19.55 -2.36
CA ILE A 446 -8.68 20.56 -2.66
C ILE A 446 -8.21 21.48 -3.77
N CYS A 447 -6.94 21.93 -3.77
CA CYS A 447 -6.34 22.69 -4.86
C CYS A 447 -6.46 21.92 -6.18
N GLU A 448 -6.03 20.65 -6.19
CA GLU A 448 -6.08 19.77 -7.36
C GLU A 448 -7.52 19.57 -7.89
N ALA A 449 -8.47 19.37 -6.98
CA ALA A 449 -9.87 19.17 -7.33
C ALA A 449 -10.54 20.43 -7.91
N SER A 450 -10.06 21.62 -7.51
CA SER A 450 -10.70 22.92 -7.79
C SER A 450 -10.18 23.59 -9.05
N ASP A 451 -8.88 23.59 -9.26
CA ASP A 451 -8.26 24.36 -10.36
C ASP A 451 -7.77 23.45 -11.48
N GLY A 452 -7.68 22.13 -11.21
CA GLY A 452 -6.92 21.25 -12.07
C GLY A 452 -5.58 21.91 -12.30
N VAL A 453 -4.68 21.88 -11.33
CA VAL A 453 -3.45 22.66 -11.37
C VAL A 453 -2.71 22.36 -12.65
N ALA A 454 -2.87 23.23 -13.63
CA ALA A 454 -2.03 23.23 -14.81
C ALA A 454 -0.61 23.46 -14.31
N LEU A 455 0.14 22.40 -14.24
CA LEU A 455 1.59 22.45 -14.07
C LEU A 455 2.13 23.26 -15.26
N ARG A 456 2.33 24.53 -15.06
CA ARG A 456 2.99 25.42 -16.01
C ARG A 456 4.43 25.60 -15.63
#